data_c55e8c7a6ee082549f230a1b9dba2e5b
#
_entry.id   c55e8c7a6ee082549f230a1b9dba2e5b
#
_cell.length_a   1.000
_cell.length_b   1.000
_cell.length_c   1.000
_cell.angle_alpha   90.00
_cell.angle_beta   90.00
_cell.angle_gamma   90.00
#
_symmetry.space_group_name_H-M   'P 1'
#
loop_
_entity.id
_entity.type
_entity.pdbx_description
1 polymer ?
#
loop_
_entity_poly.entity_id
_entity_poly.type
_entity_poly.pdbx_seq_one_letter_code
_entity_poly.pdbx_strand_id
1 'polypeptide(L)'
;MGEISPTYNRGTISYMPIYGLSYHKLAQTSYFQADEEFARGDRAVVGMDQGQTLGRVVSGPHADLENLEEDSLPHVVRRATEADLEQEKANEVLAGRARNFWQDCVNRRHLDMKLVDVEVFLDRSKFIFYFTAPARIDFRELVKDLVHEYRVRIELRQIGVRHETQMVGAVGNCGMVCCCRRYLRQFAPVTIRMAKEQNLFLNPTKVSGICASPLPYGR
;
A
#
# COMPACT_ATOMS: atom_id res chain seq x y z
N MET A 1 -6.56 35.20 -20.24
CA MET A 1 -5.92 34.20 -19.39
C MET A 1 -6.22 34.60 -17.98
N GLY A 2 -7.30 34.08 -17.40
CA GLY A 2 -7.78 34.43 -16.07
C GLY A 2 -7.57 33.24 -15.15
N GLU A 3 -6.72 33.43 -14.16
CA GLU A 3 -6.60 32.52 -13.03
C GLU A 3 -7.91 32.56 -12.26
N ILE A 4 -8.63 31.45 -12.28
CA ILE A 4 -9.79 31.24 -11.43
C ILE A 4 -9.25 30.67 -10.12
N SER A 5 -8.93 31.55 -9.18
CA SER A 5 -8.76 31.19 -7.78
C SER A 5 -10.16 30.89 -7.22
N PRO A 6 -10.45 29.70 -6.70
CA PRO A 6 -11.69 29.47 -6.01
C PRO A 6 -11.67 30.23 -4.69
N THR A 7 -12.37 31.37 -4.64
CA THR A 7 -12.69 32.06 -3.39
C THR A 7 -13.64 31.20 -2.57
N TYR A 8 -13.08 30.58 -1.54
CA TYR A 8 -13.81 29.79 -0.56
C TYR A 8 -14.66 30.73 0.31
N ASN A 9 -15.97 30.68 0.12
CA ASN A 9 -16.93 31.47 0.88
C ASN A 9 -17.24 30.75 2.20
N ARG A 10 -16.80 31.30 3.33
CA ARG A 10 -17.09 30.82 4.70
C ARG A 10 -18.55 31.06 5.03
N GLY A 11 -19.41 30.13 4.72
CA GLY A 11 -20.85 30.16 5.05
C GLY A 11 -21.38 28.75 5.22
N THR A 12 -21.30 28.23 6.45
CA THR A 12 -22.23 27.28 7.07
C THR A 12 -22.61 26.01 6.29
N ILE A 13 -21.64 25.15 6.06
CA ILE A 13 -21.78 23.69 6.16
C ILE A 13 -20.36 23.23 6.49
N SER A 14 -20.19 22.51 7.63
CA SER A 14 -18.89 21.95 8.05
C SER A 14 -18.53 20.80 7.11
N TYR A 15 -18.07 21.16 5.92
CA TYR A 15 -17.61 20.18 4.93
C TYR A 15 -16.15 19.88 5.25
N MET A 16 -15.88 18.68 5.74
CA MET A 16 -14.49 18.26 5.96
C MET A 16 -13.86 17.90 4.61
N PRO A 17 -12.81 18.60 4.18
CA PRO A 17 -12.18 18.30 2.90
C PRO A 17 -11.58 16.91 2.91
N ILE A 18 -11.77 16.18 1.81
CA ILE A 18 -11.29 14.81 1.63
C ILE A 18 -9.99 14.85 0.82
N TYR A 19 -8.98 14.17 1.32
CA TYR A 19 -7.68 14.05 0.69
C TYR A 19 -7.35 12.61 0.37
N GLY A 20 -6.78 12.38 -0.80
CA GLY A 20 -6.19 11.09 -1.14
C GLY A 20 -4.75 11.00 -0.63
N LEU A 21 -4.48 10.08 0.27
CA LEU A 21 -3.16 9.83 0.82
C LEU A 21 -2.62 8.47 0.37
N SER A 22 -1.33 8.45 0.07
CA SER A 22 -0.55 7.22 -0.12
C SER A 22 0.32 7.01 1.10
N TYR A 23 0.00 6.00 1.90
CA TYR A 23 0.71 5.68 3.14
C TYR A 23 1.35 4.29 3.12
N HIS A 24 1.04 3.51 2.10
CA HIS A 24 1.50 2.13 1.97
C HIS A 24 2.47 2.00 0.80
N LYS A 25 3.47 1.13 0.93
CA LYS A 25 4.40 0.83 -0.18
C LYS A 25 3.71 0.19 -1.39
N LEU A 26 2.54 -0.42 -1.19
CA LEU A 26 1.66 -0.89 -2.27
C LEU A 26 1.01 0.24 -3.08
N ALA A 27 1.31 1.49 -2.73
CA ALA A 27 0.92 2.69 -3.47
C ALA A 27 -0.59 2.81 -3.76
N GLN A 28 -1.44 2.20 -2.96
CA GLN A 28 -2.88 2.47 -3.00
C GLN A 28 -3.14 3.83 -2.38
N THR A 29 -3.95 4.63 -3.06
CA THR A 29 -4.45 5.88 -2.51
C THR A 29 -5.71 5.56 -1.72
N SER A 30 -5.71 5.91 -0.44
CA SER A 30 -6.92 5.85 0.39
C SER A 30 -7.36 7.27 0.70
N TYR A 31 -8.66 7.43 0.90
CA TYR A 31 -9.26 8.74 1.17
C TYR A 31 -9.44 8.94 2.66
N PHE A 32 -9.12 10.14 3.12
CA PHE A 32 -9.16 10.57 4.51
C PHE A 32 -9.82 11.93 4.61
N GLN A 33 -10.58 12.14 5.66
CA GLN A 33 -11.06 13.46 6.04
C GLN A 33 -9.97 14.19 6.84
N ALA A 34 -9.86 15.49 6.67
CA ALA A 34 -8.90 16.30 7.40
C ALA A 34 -9.51 17.62 7.87
N ASP A 35 -9.16 18.03 9.09
CA ASP A 35 -9.56 19.32 9.66
C ASP A 35 -8.69 20.46 9.15
N GLU A 36 -7.50 20.15 8.63
CA GLU A 36 -6.51 21.09 8.12
C GLU A 36 -6.41 21.03 6.60
N GLU A 37 -6.00 22.15 6.00
CA GLU A 37 -5.70 22.19 4.58
C GLU A 37 -4.31 21.60 4.28
N PHE A 38 -4.24 20.70 3.31
CA PHE A 38 -3.01 20.07 2.87
C PHE A 38 -2.73 20.37 1.40
N ALA A 39 -1.47 20.66 1.09
CA ALA A 39 -1.00 20.74 -0.28
C ALA A 39 -0.57 19.35 -0.79
N ARG A 40 -0.59 19.18 -2.11
CA ARG A 40 -0.08 17.95 -2.73
C ARG A 40 1.41 17.77 -2.43
N GLY A 41 1.76 16.64 -1.85
CA GLY A 41 3.14 16.32 -1.43
C GLY A 41 3.36 16.45 0.07
N ASP A 42 2.45 17.12 0.80
CA ASP A 42 2.53 17.22 2.24
C ASP A 42 2.52 15.86 2.92
N ARG A 43 3.14 15.80 4.08
CA ARG A 43 3.17 14.58 4.91
C ARG A 43 2.19 14.74 6.06
N ALA A 44 1.41 13.71 6.30
CA ALA A 44 0.41 13.68 7.36
C ALA A 44 0.47 12.36 8.13
N VAL A 45 0.19 12.42 9.42
CA VAL A 45 0.03 11.25 10.27
C VAL A 45 -1.42 10.78 10.15
N VAL A 46 -1.60 9.53 9.76
CA VAL A 46 -2.92 8.90 9.64
C VAL A 46 -3.09 7.81 10.68
N GLY A 47 -4.27 7.80 11.31
CA GLY A 47 -4.68 6.75 12.22
C GLY A 47 -5.21 5.54 11.44
N MET A 48 -4.75 4.37 11.82
CA MET A 48 -5.24 3.09 11.33
C MET A 48 -5.79 2.31 12.53
N ASP A 49 -6.63 1.29 12.30
CA ASP A 49 -7.25 0.48 13.37
C ASP A 49 -6.26 -0.02 14.45
N GLN A 50 -4.97 -0.02 14.17
CA GLN A 50 -3.97 -0.67 15.00
C GLN A 50 -2.66 0.10 15.13
N GLY A 51 -2.66 1.41 14.90
CA GLY A 51 -1.48 2.26 15.03
C GLY A 51 -1.48 3.47 14.10
N GLN A 52 -0.40 4.21 14.10
CA GLN A 52 -0.22 5.39 13.27
C GLN A 52 0.83 5.16 12.20
N THR A 53 0.61 5.73 11.02
CA THR A 53 1.56 5.70 9.92
C THR A 53 1.66 7.06 9.24
N LEU A 54 2.75 7.28 8.50
CA LEU A 54 2.92 8.49 7.70
C LEU A 54 2.37 8.30 6.30
N GLY A 55 1.47 9.20 5.89
CA GLY A 55 0.96 9.31 4.54
C GLY A 55 1.53 10.51 3.80
N ARG A 56 1.56 10.42 2.48
CA ARG A 56 1.82 11.57 1.60
C ARG A 56 0.55 11.92 0.86
N VAL A 57 0.17 13.19 0.88
CA VAL A 57 -0.98 13.70 0.13
C VAL A 57 -0.68 13.64 -1.37
N VAL A 58 -1.51 12.92 -2.11
CA VAL A 58 -1.37 12.73 -3.56
C VAL A 58 -2.46 13.42 -4.36
N SER A 59 -3.62 13.65 -3.74
CA SER A 59 -4.75 14.37 -4.37
C SER A 59 -5.62 15.05 -3.31
N GLY A 60 -6.37 16.06 -3.72
CA GLY A 60 -7.33 16.82 -2.91
C GLY A 60 -6.98 18.31 -2.87
N PRO A 61 -7.84 19.13 -2.25
CA PRO A 61 -9.10 18.74 -1.60
C PRO A 61 -10.17 18.31 -2.61
N HIS A 62 -10.94 17.28 -2.25
CA HIS A 62 -12.11 16.85 -3.00
C HIS A 62 -13.36 17.29 -2.24
N ALA A 63 -14.29 17.94 -2.95
CA ALA A 63 -15.55 18.38 -2.34
C ALA A 63 -16.56 17.24 -2.19
N ASP A 64 -16.64 16.39 -3.22
CA ASP A 64 -17.52 15.24 -3.26
C ASP A 64 -16.80 14.10 -3.96
N LEU A 65 -16.84 12.93 -3.38
CA LEU A 65 -16.51 11.68 -4.05
C LEU A 65 -17.79 10.89 -4.18
N GLU A 66 -18.44 10.95 -5.34
CA GLU A 66 -19.61 10.16 -5.65
C GLU A 66 -19.33 8.69 -5.26
N ASN A 67 -20.15 8.10 -4.37
CA ASN A 67 -20.09 6.73 -3.85
C ASN A 67 -19.16 6.43 -2.65
N LEU A 68 -18.68 7.43 -1.90
CA LEU A 68 -18.08 7.19 -0.60
C LEU A 68 -19.04 7.64 0.51
N GLU A 69 -19.31 6.75 1.45
CA GLU A 69 -20.01 7.11 2.68
C GLU A 69 -19.05 7.94 3.53
N GLU A 70 -19.25 9.26 3.58
CA GLU A 70 -18.38 10.23 4.27
C GLU A 70 -18.19 9.88 5.75
N ASP A 71 -19.25 9.39 6.41
CA ASP A 71 -19.24 9.02 7.82
C ASP A 71 -18.32 7.81 8.14
N SER A 72 -17.86 7.08 7.13
CA SER A 72 -17.00 5.90 7.28
C SER A 72 -15.52 6.16 6.95
N LEU A 73 -15.17 7.36 6.48
CA LEU A 73 -13.79 7.67 6.11
C LEU A 73 -12.90 7.88 7.35
N PRO A 74 -11.71 7.32 7.37
CA PRO A 74 -10.76 7.56 8.44
C PRO A 74 -10.25 9.02 8.38
N HIS A 75 -9.89 9.55 9.57
CA HIS A 75 -9.40 10.91 9.70
C HIS A 75 -7.88 11.00 9.64
N VAL A 76 -7.38 12.11 9.10
CA VAL A 76 -5.99 12.54 9.28
C VAL A 76 -5.83 13.00 10.74
N VAL A 77 -4.87 12.44 11.45
CA VAL A 77 -4.65 12.79 12.87
C VAL A 77 -4.06 14.19 12.99
N ARG A 78 -3.03 14.49 12.20
CA ARG A 78 -2.34 15.77 12.17
C ARG A 78 -1.33 15.86 11.02
N ARG A 79 -0.83 17.05 10.77
CA ARG A 79 0.33 17.25 9.89
C ARG A 79 1.57 16.59 10.50
N ALA A 80 2.41 16.00 9.66
CA ALA A 80 3.67 15.41 10.11
C ALA A 80 4.65 16.49 10.56
N THR A 81 5.31 16.26 11.68
CA THR A 81 6.38 17.09 12.21
C THR A 81 7.75 16.59 11.74
N GLU A 82 8.80 17.37 11.94
CA GLU A 82 10.17 16.96 11.64
C GLU A 82 10.59 15.73 12.46
N ALA A 83 10.15 15.66 13.72
CA ALA A 83 10.37 14.49 14.57
C ALA A 83 9.72 13.21 14.01
N ASP A 84 8.55 13.31 13.37
CA ASP A 84 7.91 12.16 12.73
C ASP A 84 8.71 11.66 11.52
N LEU A 85 9.32 12.58 10.76
CA LEU A 85 10.17 12.23 9.63
C LEU A 85 11.49 11.58 10.08
N GLU A 86 12.06 12.03 11.20
CA GLU A 86 13.22 11.39 11.82
C GLU A 86 12.86 9.99 12.35
N GLN A 87 11.69 9.86 12.97
CA GLN A 87 11.18 8.58 13.44
C GLN A 87 10.95 7.60 12.29
N GLU A 88 10.44 8.07 11.15
CA GLU A 88 10.29 7.24 9.93
C GLU A 88 11.65 6.70 9.47
N LYS A 89 12.68 7.55 9.42
CA LYS A 89 14.05 7.11 9.06
C LYS A 89 14.60 6.09 10.06
N ALA A 90 14.39 6.31 11.37
CA ALA A 90 14.78 5.35 12.39
C ALA A 90 14.05 4.01 12.25
N ASN A 91 12.77 4.05 11.87
CA ASN A 91 11.97 2.86 11.60
C ASN A 91 12.40 2.13 10.33
N GLU A 92 12.91 2.83 9.31
CA GLU A 92 13.51 2.18 8.13
C GLU A 92 14.77 1.37 8.49
N VAL A 93 15.61 1.91 9.38
CA VAL A 93 16.79 1.18 9.90
C VAL A 93 16.33 -0.06 10.69
N LEU A 94 15.30 0.09 11.50
CA LEU A 94 14.73 -1.02 12.27
C LEU A 94 14.12 -2.10 11.35
N ALA A 95 13.41 -1.69 10.29
CA ALA A 95 12.90 -2.58 9.26
C ALA A 95 14.03 -3.37 8.55
N GLY A 96 15.16 -2.72 8.32
CA GLY A 96 16.37 -3.39 7.79
C GLY A 96 16.90 -4.49 8.72
N ARG A 97 16.95 -4.22 10.03
CA ARG A 97 17.33 -5.24 11.02
C ARG A 97 16.33 -6.38 11.09
N ALA A 98 15.03 -6.05 11.06
CA ALA A 98 13.95 -7.03 11.06
C ALA A 98 14.00 -7.94 9.82
N ARG A 99 14.39 -7.41 8.67
CA ARG A 99 14.60 -8.17 7.43
C ARG A 99 15.71 -9.22 7.60
N ASN A 100 16.84 -8.84 8.16
CA ASN A 100 17.95 -9.75 8.39
C ASN A 100 17.57 -10.86 9.38
N PHE A 101 16.95 -10.50 10.50
CA PHE A 101 16.47 -11.46 11.48
C PHE A 101 15.45 -12.45 10.91
N TRP A 102 14.50 -11.95 10.09
CA TRP A 102 13.56 -12.80 9.36
C TRP A 102 14.29 -13.81 8.49
N GLN A 103 15.28 -13.36 7.69
CA GLN A 103 16.03 -14.23 6.78
C GLN A 103 16.75 -15.34 7.55
N ASP A 104 17.33 -15.01 8.69
CA ASP A 104 18.00 -15.99 9.56
C ASP A 104 17.02 -17.03 10.11
N CYS A 105 15.82 -16.60 10.53
CA CYS A 105 14.76 -17.49 11.01
C CYS A 105 14.23 -18.40 9.90
N VAL A 106 13.99 -17.87 8.71
CA VAL A 106 13.54 -18.64 7.54
C VAL A 106 14.58 -19.68 7.15
N ASN A 107 15.86 -19.31 7.11
CA ASN A 107 16.97 -20.21 6.78
C ASN A 107 17.10 -21.33 7.82
N ARG A 108 17.05 -21.01 9.12
CA ARG A 108 17.13 -22.00 10.21
C ARG A 108 15.98 -23.02 10.18
N ARG A 109 14.80 -22.59 9.73
CA ARG A 109 13.60 -23.43 9.70
C ARG A 109 13.35 -24.07 8.32
N HIS A 110 14.21 -23.81 7.34
CA HIS A 110 14.10 -24.29 5.95
C HIS A 110 12.70 -24.01 5.35
N LEU A 111 12.16 -22.81 5.58
CA LEU A 111 10.87 -22.40 5.03
C LEU A 111 11.04 -21.91 3.59
N ASP A 112 10.21 -22.43 2.67
CA ASP A 112 10.20 -21.98 1.27
C ASP A 112 9.35 -20.71 1.12
N MET A 113 9.87 -19.59 1.63
CA MET A 113 9.22 -18.30 1.57
C MET A 113 10.26 -17.18 1.37
N LYS A 114 9.86 -16.18 0.59
CA LYS A 114 10.69 -15.04 0.26
C LYS A 114 10.11 -13.77 0.86
N LEU A 115 10.88 -13.08 1.69
CA LEU A 115 10.52 -11.76 2.17
C LEU A 115 10.61 -10.73 1.04
N VAL A 116 9.56 -9.96 0.87
CA VAL A 116 9.52 -8.85 -0.11
C VAL A 116 9.85 -7.54 0.57
N ASP A 117 9.17 -7.22 1.67
CA ASP A 117 9.43 -6.00 2.42
C ASP A 117 8.94 -6.09 3.87
N VAL A 118 9.42 -5.16 4.70
CA VAL A 118 9.01 -4.99 6.09
C VAL A 118 8.55 -3.55 6.28
N GLU A 119 7.40 -3.38 6.88
CA GLU A 119 6.84 -2.09 7.24
C GLU A 119 6.71 -1.99 8.75
N VAL A 120 7.22 -0.90 9.30
CA VAL A 120 7.14 -0.58 10.72
C VAL A 120 6.26 0.64 10.88
N PHE A 121 5.24 0.55 11.73
CA PHE A 121 4.36 1.68 12.02
C PHE A 121 5.14 2.80 12.71
N LEU A 122 4.67 4.05 12.56
CA LEU A 122 5.34 5.23 13.10
C LEU A 122 5.54 5.12 14.61
N ASP A 123 4.52 4.66 15.31
CA ASP A 123 4.51 4.44 16.76
C ASP A 123 5.15 3.13 17.21
N ARG A 124 5.69 2.34 16.27
CA ARG A 124 6.26 0.99 16.49
C ARG A 124 5.29 -0.01 17.14
N SER A 125 4.01 0.26 17.12
CA SER A 125 3.01 -0.65 17.68
C SER A 125 2.89 -1.97 16.92
N LYS A 126 3.24 -1.94 15.62
CA LYS A 126 3.02 -3.04 14.69
C LYS A 126 4.10 -3.13 13.62
N PHE A 127 4.49 -4.36 13.27
CA PHE A 127 5.32 -4.66 12.12
C PHE A 127 4.54 -5.53 11.15
N ILE A 128 4.61 -5.20 9.86
CA ILE A 128 4.01 -5.98 8.79
C ILE A 128 5.13 -6.53 7.90
N PHE A 129 5.16 -7.85 7.75
CA PHE A 129 6.08 -8.54 6.88
C PHE A 129 5.36 -9.01 5.62
N TYR A 130 5.73 -8.48 4.47
CA TYR A 130 5.20 -8.88 3.18
C TYR A 130 6.06 -9.98 2.59
N PHE A 131 5.46 -11.13 2.30
CA PHE A 131 6.20 -12.26 1.77
C PHE A 131 5.45 -12.95 0.63
N THR A 132 6.20 -13.68 -0.19
CA THR A 132 5.67 -14.60 -1.19
C THR A 132 6.03 -16.02 -0.84
N ALA A 133 5.16 -16.97 -1.17
CA ALA A 133 5.38 -18.40 -0.98
C ALA A 133 4.67 -19.18 -2.07
N PRO A 134 5.24 -20.29 -2.58
CA PRO A 134 4.64 -21.09 -3.64
C PRO A 134 3.44 -21.92 -3.16
N ALA A 135 3.38 -22.23 -1.86
CA ALA A 135 2.34 -22.99 -1.23
C ALA A 135 1.97 -22.42 0.15
N ARG A 136 0.99 -23.03 0.78
CA ARG A 136 0.61 -22.67 2.17
C ARG A 136 1.69 -23.19 3.13
N ILE A 137 2.27 -22.28 3.89
CA ILE A 137 3.35 -22.56 4.86
C ILE A 137 2.84 -22.38 6.28
N ASP A 138 3.29 -23.24 7.20
CA ASP A 138 3.09 -23.04 8.62
C ASP A 138 4.20 -22.12 9.19
N PHE A 139 3.81 -20.91 9.53
CA PHE A 139 4.70 -19.88 10.05
C PHE A 139 4.53 -19.60 11.54
N ARG A 140 3.83 -20.44 12.30
CA ARG A 140 3.52 -20.21 13.72
C ARG A 140 4.77 -20.00 14.54
N GLU A 141 5.78 -20.84 14.35
CA GLU A 141 7.04 -20.76 15.08
C GLU A 141 7.86 -19.52 14.67
N LEU A 142 7.80 -19.13 13.38
CA LEU A 142 8.43 -17.90 12.88
C LEU A 142 7.81 -16.66 13.56
N VAL A 143 6.48 -16.63 13.69
CA VAL A 143 5.80 -15.52 14.39
C VAL A 143 6.22 -15.46 15.85
N LYS A 144 6.36 -16.60 16.54
CA LYS A 144 6.83 -16.62 17.94
C LYS A 144 8.23 -16.03 18.07
N ASP A 145 9.16 -16.38 17.18
CA ASP A 145 10.52 -15.85 17.20
C ASP A 145 10.51 -14.32 17.00
N LEU A 146 9.72 -13.82 16.03
CA LEU A 146 9.61 -12.40 15.73
C LEU A 146 8.96 -11.62 16.89
N VAL A 147 7.90 -12.18 17.51
CA VAL A 147 7.24 -11.56 18.67
C VAL A 147 8.18 -11.54 19.88
N HIS A 148 8.96 -12.60 20.08
CA HIS A 148 9.93 -12.68 21.17
C HIS A 148 11.03 -11.63 21.04
N GLU A 149 11.54 -11.42 19.81
CA GLU A 149 12.63 -10.47 19.53
C GLU A 149 12.15 -9.01 19.65
N TYR A 150 11.03 -8.68 18.96
CA TYR A 150 10.60 -7.28 18.83
C TYR A 150 9.59 -6.86 19.90
N ARG A 151 8.89 -7.80 20.56
CA ARG A 151 7.86 -7.57 21.57
C ARG A 151 6.74 -6.62 21.11
N VAL A 152 6.43 -6.66 19.83
CA VAL A 152 5.40 -5.86 19.17
C VAL A 152 4.43 -6.78 18.43
N ARG A 153 3.31 -6.22 17.98
CA ARG A 153 2.37 -6.96 17.15
C ARG A 153 2.99 -7.26 15.79
N ILE A 154 3.06 -8.53 15.43
CA ILE A 154 3.57 -8.98 14.13
C ILE A 154 2.39 -9.39 13.25
N GLU A 155 2.37 -8.89 12.03
CA GLU A 155 1.45 -9.32 10.99
C GLU A 155 2.23 -9.85 9.78
N LEU A 156 1.89 -11.05 9.34
CA LEU A 156 2.45 -11.68 8.15
C LEU A 156 1.43 -11.60 7.02
N ARG A 157 1.79 -10.89 5.95
CA ARG A 157 0.95 -10.75 4.74
C ARG A 157 1.57 -11.49 3.58
N GLN A 158 0.93 -12.58 3.18
CA GLN A 158 1.27 -13.22 1.92
C GLN A 158 0.75 -12.37 0.77
N ILE A 159 1.61 -12.03 -0.16
CA ILE A 159 1.28 -11.25 -1.35
C ILE A 159 1.51 -12.08 -2.62
N GLY A 160 0.74 -11.76 -3.66
CA GLY A 160 0.92 -12.38 -4.97
C GLY A 160 2.02 -11.71 -5.77
N VAL A 161 2.48 -12.38 -6.84
CA VAL A 161 3.56 -11.92 -7.73
C VAL A 161 3.33 -10.50 -8.27
N ARG A 162 2.08 -10.10 -8.52
CA ARG A 162 1.75 -8.77 -9.01
C ARG A 162 2.02 -7.69 -7.94
N HIS A 163 1.64 -7.95 -6.69
CA HIS A 163 1.91 -7.03 -5.58
C HIS A 163 3.41 -6.95 -5.28
N GLU A 164 4.13 -8.08 -5.37
CA GLU A 164 5.59 -8.10 -5.29
C GLU A 164 6.19 -7.19 -6.38
N THR A 165 5.75 -7.36 -7.63
CA THR A 165 6.20 -6.52 -8.76
C THR A 165 5.88 -5.03 -8.54
N GLN A 166 4.74 -4.73 -7.93
CA GLN A 166 4.35 -3.35 -7.62
C GLN A 166 5.25 -2.72 -6.56
N MET A 167 5.63 -3.49 -5.54
CA MET A 167 6.50 -3.03 -4.44
C MET A 167 7.96 -2.87 -4.88
N VAL A 168 8.53 -3.91 -5.44
CA VAL A 168 9.95 -3.96 -5.83
C VAL A 168 10.22 -3.19 -7.13
N GLY A 169 9.27 -3.25 -8.05
CA GLY A 169 9.43 -2.75 -9.42
C GLY A 169 9.98 -3.83 -10.34
N ALA A 170 9.60 -3.76 -11.58
CA ALA A 170 10.13 -4.61 -12.64
C ALA A 170 9.96 -3.94 -14.00
N VAL A 171 10.69 -4.40 -14.99
CA VAL A 171 10.53 -4.01 -16.38
C VAL A 171 9.73 -5.09 -17.09
N GLY A 172 8.68 -4.69 -17.80
CA GLY A 172 7.88 -5.59 -18.63
C GLY A 172 8.60 -5.94 -19.93
N ASN A 173 8.07 -6.92 -20.67
CA ASN A 173 8.60 -7.30 -21.99
C ASN A 173 8.55 -6.17 -23.04
N CYS A 174 7.73 -5.15 -22.78
CA CYS A 174 7.67 -3.92 -23.60
C CYS A 174 8.85 -2.97 -23.34
N GLY A 175 9.81 -3.32 -22.47
CA GLY A 175 10.94 -2.48 -22.10
C GLY A 175 10.63 -1.33 -21.13
N MET A 176 9.37 -1.22 -20.67
CA MET A 176 8.94 -0.16 -19.76
C MET A 176 8.70 -0.71 -18.35
N VAL A 177 8.76 0.20 -17.34
CA VAL A 177 8.36 -0.15 -15.96
C VAL A 177 6.93 -0.71 -15.99
N CYS A 178 6.71 -1.80 -15.26
CA CYS A 178 5.42 -2.50 -15.22
C CYS A 178 4.26 -1.56 -14.91
N CYS A 179 3.14 -1.74 -15.62
CA CYS A 179 1.94 -0.91 -15.51
C CYS A 179 1.42 -0.84 -14.07
N CYS A 180 1.51 -1.94 -13.31
CA CYS A 180 1.11 -2.02 -11.92
C CYS A 180 1.87 -1.05 -11.00
N ARG A 181 3.12 -0.70 -11.34
CA ARG A 181 3.89 0.30 -10.61
C ARG A 181 3.70 1.71 -11.15
N ARG A 182 3.50 1.84 -12.46
CA ARG A 182 3.49 3.14 -13.14
C ARG A 182 2.15 3.88 -12.99
N TYR A 183 1.03 3.24 -13.32
CA TYR A 183 -0.29 3.89 -13.34
C TYR A 183 -1.46 2.99 -12.92
N LEU A 184 -1.35 1.67 -13.10
CA LEU A 184 -2.44 0.75 -12.82
C LEU A 184 -2.45 0.38 -11.33
N ARG A 185 -3.14 1.16 -10.51
CA ARG A 185 -3.17 1.01 -9.05
C ARG A 185 -4.17 -0.04 -8.57
N GLN A 186 -5.30 -0.14 -9.26
CA GLN A 186 -6.35 -1.10 -8.95
C GLN A 186 -6.43 -2.14 -10.06
N PHE A 187 -6.72 -3.38 -9.69
CA PHE A 187 -6.85 -4.50 -10.60
C PHE A 187 -8.25 -5.07 -10.54
N ALA A 188 -8.99 -4.96 -11.64
CA ALA A 188 -10.24 -5.68 -11.77
C ALA A 188 -9.96 -7.21 -11.77
N PRO A 189 -10.76 -8.01 -11.06
CA PRO A 189 -10.60 -9.46 -11.10
C PRO A 189 -10.92 -9.99 -12.50
N VAL A 190 -9.99 -10.77 -13.06
CA VAL A 190 -10.20 -11.46 -14.34
C VAL A 190 -10.77 -12.84 -14.06
N THR A 191 -11.96 -13.13 -14.57
CA THR A 191 -12.61 -14.42 -14.43
C THR A 191 -12.36 -15.31 -15.66
N ILE A 192 -12.43 -16.64 -15.46
CA ILE A 192 -12.36 -17.60 -16.56
C ILE A 192 -13.48 -17.36 -17.59
N ARG A 193 -14.64 -16.88 -17.13
CA ARG A 193 -15.76 -16.54 -18.00
C ARG A 193 -15.39 -15.43 -18.99
N MET A 194 -14.78 -14.34 -18.52
CA MET A 194 -14.30 -13.26 -19.38
C MET A 194 -13.28 -13.72 -20.43
N ALA A 195 -12.39 -14.62 -20.04
CA ALA A 195 -11.42 -15.20 -20.98
C ALA A 195 -12.11 -16.05 -22.06
N LYS A 196 -13.15 -16.84 -21.70
CA LYS A 196 -13.94 -17.64 -22.64
C LYS A 196 -14.76 -16.77 -23.60
N GLU A 197 -15.40 -15.72 -23.11
CA GLU A 197 -16.20 -14.78 -23.91
C GLU A 197 -15.36 -14.07 -24.97
N GLN A 198 -14.06 -13.87 -24.69
CA GLN A 198 -13.10 -13.28 -25.62
C GLN A 198 -12.33 -14.30 -26.48
N ASN A 199 -12.71 -15.58 -26.43
CA ASN A 199 -12.01 -16.70 -27.12
C ASN A 199 -10.51 -16.77 -26.82
N LEU A 200 -10.11 -16.36 -25.60
CA LEU A 200 -8.71 -16.42 -25.18
C LEU A 200 -8.35 -17.82 -24.70
N PHE A 201 -7.11 -18.22 -24.93
CA PHE A 201 -6.58 -19.46 -24.36
C PHE A 201 -6.63 -19.39 -22.83
N LEU A 202 -7.14 -20.42 -22.18
CA LEU A 202 -7.26 -20.51 -20.72
C LEU A 202 -5.91 -20.68 -20.00
N ASN A 203 -4.81 -20.42 -20.67
CA ASN A 203 -3.49 -20.43 -20.07
C ASN A 203 -3.26 -19.13 -19.31
N PRO A 204 -3.08 -19.15 -17.96
CA PRO A 204 -2.90 -17.97 -17.15
C PRO A 204 -1.80 -17.04 -17.63
N THR A 205 -0.69 -17.59 -18.16
CA THR A 205 0.44 -16.80 -18.67
C THR A 205 0.11 -16.05 -19.95
N LYS A 206 -0.82 -16.52 -20.75
CA LYS A 206 -1.29 -15.84 -21.97
C LYS A 206 -2.41 -14.83 -21.67
N VAL A 207 -3.21 -15.09 -20.63
CA VAL A 207 -4.31 -14.21 -20.23
C VAL A 207 -3.80 -13.00 -19.44
N SER A 208 -2.82 -13.18 -18.57
CA SER A 208 -2.34 -12.11 -17.68
C SER A 208 -0.95 -11.55 -18.04
N GLY A 209 -0.31 -12.06 -19.10
CA GLY A 209 1.05 -11.67 -19.49
C GLY A 209 2.13 -12.06 -18.49
N ILE A 210 3.39 -11.86 -18.85
CA ILE A 210 4.56 -12.22 -18.02
C ILE A 210 4.65 -11.35 -16.76
N CYS A 211 4.16 -10.12 -16.80
CA CYS A 211 4.10 -9.24 -15.64
C CYS A 211 2.86 -9.48 -14.77
N ALA A 212 2.11 -10.58 -14.97
CA ALA A 212 0.82 -10.90 -14.33
C ALA A 212 -0.21 -9.76 -14.41
N SER A 213 0.00 -8.78 -15.28
CA SER A 213 -1.01 -7.77 -15.59
C SER A 213 -1.99 -8.33 -16.60
N PRO A 214 -3.31 -8.24 -16.40
CA PRO A 214 -4.25 -8.54 -17.48
C PRO A 214 -3.88 -7.67 -18.67
N LEU A 215 -3.83 -8.27 -19.86
CA LEU A 215 -3.55 -7.52 -21.07
C LEU A 215 -4.55 -6.38 -21.17
N PRO A 216 -4.13 -5.10 -21.33
CA PRO A 216 -5.03 -3.95 -21.35
C PRO A 216 -5.82 -3.85 -22.66
N TYR A 217 -5.85 -4.90 -23.46
CA TYR A 217 -6.50 -4.95 -24.76
C TYR A 217 -7.76 -5.80 -24.74
N GLY A 218 -8.70 -5.42 -23.88
CA GLY A 218 -10.10 -5.71 -24.10
C GLY A 218 -10.76 -4.41 -24.55
N ARG A 219 -10.90 -4.19 -25.84
CA ARG A 219 -11.92 -3.32 -26.36
C ARG A 219 -13.25 -4.05 -26.30
#